data_1ffcee7fbe4bb804529ccb84da975ca8
#
_entry.id   1ffcee7fbe4bb804529ccb84da975ca8
#
_cell.length_a   1.000
_cell.length_b   1.000
_cell.length_c   1.000
_cell.angle_alpha   90.00
_cell.angle_beta   90.00
_cell.angle_gamma   90.00
#
_symmetry.space_group_name_H-M   'P 1'
#
loop_
_entity.id
_entity.type
_entity.pdbx_description
1 polymer ?
#
loop_
_entity_poly.entity_id
_entity_poly.type
_entity_poly.pdbx_seq_one_letter_code
_entity_poly.pdbx_strand_id
1 'polypeptide(L)'
;MTDRELYFVEREFAAPVERMWRAWTTASELEAWYHPTVLTVVPGSVVSEAEAGGRWAVAVDVPMNDMVAYFWGRYADVIENRRLAHSMSYSQDELEFIARDDDAPAHRVVVDFTPTDLGTVVRYTQFGQMPEEQIEATRMGMTSYFDSLEAFLA
;
A
#
# COMPACT_ATOMS: atom_id res chain seq x y z
N MET A 1 -13.36 1.77 -19.43
CA MET A 1 -14.04 1.01 -18.36
C MET A 1 -13.72 1.61 -17.02
N THR A 2 -14.72 1.75 -16.17
CA THR A 2 -14.56 2.36 -14.85
C THR A 2 -14.09 1.29 -13.85
N ASP A 3 -13.12 1.65 -13.02
CA ASP A 3 -12.68 0.78 -11.94
C ASP A 3 -13.81 0.60 -10.92
N ARG A 4 -13.94 -0.61 -10.43
CA ARG A 4 -14.91 -0.97 -9.43
C ARG A 4 -14.23 -1.03 -8.07
N GLU A 5 -14.89 -0.53 -7.03
CA GLU A 5 -14.41 -0.73 -5.66
C GLU A 5 -14.45 -2.22 -5.33
N LEU A 6 -13.29 -2.79 -4.98
CA LEU A 6 -13.16 -4.20 -4.64
C LEU A 6 -13.42 -4.44 -3.16
N TYR A 7 -12.79 -3.64 -2.31
CA TYR A 7 -12.93 -3.72 -0.86
C TYR A 7 -12.30 -2.48 -0.23
N PHE A 8 -12.54 -2.32 1.07
CA PHE A 8 -11.80 -1.35 1.87
C PHE A 8 -11.45 -1.97 3.23
N VAL A 9 -10.41 -1.44 3.85
CA VAL A 9 -10.04 -1.74 5.23
C VAL A 9 -9.93 -0.40 5.94
N GLU A 10 -10.53 -0.31 7.13
CA GLU A 10 -10.54 0.93 7.89
C GLU A 10 -10.20 0.63 9.35
N ARG A 11 -9.37 1.46 9.95
CA ARG A 11 -8.98 1.29 11.35
C ARG A 11 -8.59 2.62 11.95
N GLU A 12 -8.91 2.81 13.22
CA GLU A 12 -8.46 3.97 13.99
C GLU A 12 -7.16 3.60 14.72
N PHE A 13 -6.16 4.48 14.60
CA PHE A 13 -4.86 4.31 15.22
C PHE A 13 -4.61 5.42 16.23
N ALA A 14 -3.90 5.10 17.33
CA ALA A 14 -3.55 6.07 18.36
C ALA A 14 -2.29 6.85 17.97
N ALA A 15 -2.26 7.40 16.76
CA ALA A 15 -1.15 8.21 16.26
C ALA A 15 -1.72 9.44 15.54
N PRO A 16 -1.13 10.63 15.76
CA PRO A 16 -1.62 11.85 15.11
C PRO A 16 -1.46 11.75 13.58
N VAL A 17 -2.27 12.51 12.85
CA VAL A 17 -2.31 12.40 11.39
C VAL A 17 -0.96 12.71 10.74
N GLU A 18 -0.17 13.63 11.27
CA GLU A 18 1.15 13.94 10.74
C GLU A 18 2.09 12.75 10.87
N ARG A 19 2.01 12.01 11.98
CA ARG A 19 2.81 10.80 12.20
C ARG A 19 2.35 9.69 11.25
N MET A 20 1.04 9.55 11.08
CA MET A 20 0.47 8.55 10.18
C MET A 20 0.86 8.84 8.72
N TRP A 21 0.76 10.10 8.31
CA TRP A 21 1.14 10.50 6.95
C TRP A 21 2.60 10.13 6.65
N ARG A 22 3.49 10.37 7.61
CA ARG A 22 4.90 10.04 7.45
C ARG A 22 5.12 8.55 7.28
N ALA A 23 4.36 7.72 8.01
CA ALA A 23 4.47 6.26 7.89
C ALA A 23 4.09 5.77 6.49
N TRP A 24 3.15 6.44 5.82
CA TRP A 24 2.67 6.05 4.51
C TRP A 24 3.45 6.65 3.34
N THR A 25 4.27 7.68 3.58
CA THR A 25 4.94 8.40 2.49
C THR A 25 6.46 8.31 2.52
N THR A 26 7.06 7.91 3.64
CA THR A 26 8.52 7.83 3.79
C THR A 26 9.02 6.43 3.45
N ALA A 27 9.94 6.32 2.49
CA ALA A 27 10.42 5.04 2.00
C ALA A 27 10.97 4.14 3.13
N SER A 28 11.78 4.70 4.03
CA SER A 28 12.35 3.92 5.14
C SER A 28 11.30 3.42 6.11
N GLU A 29 10.19 4.13 6.28
CA GLU A 29 9.11 3.69 7.15
C GLU A 29 8.26 2.62 6.47
N LEU A 30 7.94 2.80 5.19
CA LEU A 30 7.25 1.77 4.42
C LEU A 30 8.05 0.47 4.43
N GLU A 31 9.37 0.54 4.29
CA GLU A 31 10.22 -0.65 4.36
C GLU A 31 10.04 -1.39 5.68
N ALA A 32 9.81 -0.67 6.76
CA ALA A 32 9.68 -1.27 8.09
C ALA A 32 8.32 -1.94 8.31
N TRP A 33 7.23 -1.44 7.71
CA TRP A 33 5.91 -1.94 8.07
C TRP A 33 5.04 -2.44 6.92
N TYR A 34 5.33 -2.08 5.66
CA TYR A 34 4.40 -2.33 4.54
C TYR A 34 4.45 -3.79 4.09
N HIS A 35 3.97 -4.69 4.93
CA HIS A 35 3.96 -6.14 4.69
C HIS A 35 2.95 -6.81 5.63
N PRO A 36 2.44 -8.01 5.27
CA PRO A 36 1.72 -8.83 6.24
C PRO A 36 2.62 -9.16 7.43
N THR A 37 2.03 -9.46 8.59
CA THR A 37 2.78 -9.63 9.84
C THR A 37 3.86 -10.71 9.79
N VAL A 38 3.65 -11.74 8.97
CA VAL A 38 4.60 -12.88 8.86
C VAL A 38 5.61 -12.72 7.73
N LEU A 39 5.56 -11.62 7.00
CA LEU A 39 6.45 -11.37 5.86
C LEU A 39 7.32 -10.14 6.12
N THR A 40 8.23 -9.84 5.21
CA THR A 40 9.09 -8.66 5.31
C THR A 40 9.22 -7.99 3.95
N VAL A 41 9.56 -6.70 3.95
CA VAL A 41 9.88 -5.97 2.74
C VAL A 41 11.33 -6.26 2.35
N VAL A 42 11.59 -6.43 1.06
CA VAL A 42 12.95 -6.61 0.56
C VAL A 42 13.73 -5.31 0.79
N PRO A 43 14.85 -5.34 1.53
CA PRO A 43 15.63 -4.13 1.80
C PRO A 43 16.03 -3.41 0.52
N GLY A 44 15.86 -2.09 0.50
CA GLY A 44 16.23 -1.26 -0.64
C GLY A 44 15.24 -1.25 -1.79
N SER A 45 14.11 -1.98 -1.67
CA SER A 45 13.13 -2.07 -2.77
C SER A 45 12.12 -0.93 -2.78
N VAL A 46 12.00 -0.17 -1.69
CA VAL A 46 10.92 0.81 -1.57
C VAL A 46 11.30 2.12 -2.25
N VAL A 47 10.39 2.62 -3.08
CA VAL A 47 10.47 3.96 -3.67
C VAL A 47 9.19 4.69 -3.29
N SER A 48 9.33 5.89 -2.75
CA SER A 48 8.18 6.74 -2.45
C SER A 48 8.54 8.19 -2.72
N GLU A 49 8.15 8.65 -3.90
CA GLU A 49 8.27 10.05 -4.30
C GLU A 49 6.88 10.67 -4.14
N ALA A 50 6.56 11.06 -2.91
CA ALA A 50 5.20 11.42 -2.50
C ALA A 50 4.75 12.77 -3.06
N GLU A 51 4.54 12.82 -4.36
CA GLU A 51 4.01 13.97 -5.10
C GLU A 51 3.24 13.44 -6.31
N ALA A 52 2.33 14.22 -6.85
CA ALA A 52 1.55 13.82 -8.02
C ALA A 52 2.51 13.46 -9.16
N GLY A 53 2.34 12.27 -9.73
CA GLY A 53 3.22 11.76 -10.79
C GLY A 53 4.48 11.08 -10.27
N GLY A 54 4.79 11.14 -8.98
CA GLY A 54 5.96 10.50 -8.40
C GLY A 54 5.84 8.98 -8.39
N ARG A 55 6.97 8.31 -8.25
CA ARG A 55 7.00 6.84 -8.28
C ARG A 55 6.70 6.25 -6.89
N TRP A 56 6.09 5.09 -6.91
CA TRP A 56 5.83 4.26 -5.74
C TRP A 56 6.19 2.82 -6.08
N ALA A 57 6.93 2.15 -5.20
CA ALA A 57 7.30 0.76 -5.43
C ALA A 57 7.64 0.07 -4.12
N VAL A 58 7.26 -1.20 -4.00
CA VAL A 58 7.56 -2.04 -2.83
C VAL A 58 7.69 -3.49 -3.30
N ALA A 59 8.67 -4.21 -2.77
CA ALA A 59 8.79 -5.65 -2.97
C ALA A 59 8.65 -6.35 -1.61
N VAL A 60 7.77 -7.34 -1.54
CA VAL A 60 7.51 -8.11 -0.31
C VAL A 60 8.04 -9.52 -0.49
N ASP A 61 8.90 -9.96 0.43
CA ASP A 61 9.49 -11.29 0.38
C ASP A 61 8.52 -12.33 0.95
N VAL A 62 8.25 -13.39 0.18
CA VAL A 62 7.33 -14.46 0.57
C VAL A 62 8.11 -15.78 0.53
N PRO A 63 9.02 -16.02 1.50
CA PRO A 63 9.93 -17.17 1.44
C PRO A 63 9.22 -18.52 1.50
N MET A 64 8.06 -18.63 2.14
CA MET A 64 7.32 -19.89 2.19
C MET A 64 6.82 -20.31 0.81
N ASN A 65 6.69 -19.39 -0.13
CA ASN A 65 6.28 -19.69 -1.51
C ASN A 65 7.45 -19.56 -2.49
N ASP A 66 8.65 -19.34 -1.98
CA ASP A 66 9.86 -19.15 -2.78
C ASP A 66 9.64 -18.08 -3.87
N MET A 67 9.05 -16.94 -3.47
CA MET A 67 8.74 -15.87 -4.40
C MET A 67 8.88 -14.50 -3.72
N VAL A 68 8.93 -13.47 -4.55
CA VAL A 68 8.82 -12.08 -4.11
C VAL A 68 7.62 -11.47 -4.81
N ALA A 69 6.80 -10.75 -4.07
CA ALA A 69 5.66 -10.03 -4.63
C ALA A 69 6.12 -8.59 -4.91
N TYR A 70 6.09 -8.21 -6.18
CA TYR A 70 6.55 -6.90 -6.63
C TYR A 70 5.36 -6.01 -6.95
N PHE A 71 5.38 -4.78 -6.41
CA PHE A 71 4.33 -3.78 -6.65
C PHE A 71 4.99 -2.47 -7.09
N TRP A 72 4.38 -1.79 -8.06
CA TRP A 72 4.85 -0.47 -8.50
C TRP A 72 3.71 0.34 -9.07
N GLY A 73 3.90 1.66 -9.11
CA GLY A 73 2.91 2.55 -9.67
C GLY A 73 3.34 4.00 -9.58
N ARG A 74 2.38 4.88 -9.75
CA ARG A 74 2.59 6.32 -9.63
C ARG A 74 1.55 6.93 -8.74
N TYR A 75 1.98 7.90 -7.95
CA TYR A 75 1.05 8.70 -7.17
C TYR A 75 0.18 9.55 -8.10
N ALA A 76 -1.09 9.66 -7.78
CA ALA A 76 -2.04 10.54 -8.44
C ALA A 76 -2.40 11.69 -7.50
N ASP A 77 -3.15 11.42 -6.44
CA ASP A 77 -3.49 12.43 -5.45
C ASP A 77 -2.52 12.33 -4.26
N VAL A 78 -1.89 13.45 -3.92
CA VAL A 78 -1.07 13.55 -2.72
C VAL A 78 -1.51 14.83 -2.01
N ILE A 79 -2.42 14.68 -1.05
CA ILE A 79 -2.98 15.81 -0.27
C ILE A 79 -2.55 15.58 1.16
N GLU A 80 -1.57 16.34 1.60
CA GLU A 80 -0.90 16.12 2.88
C GLU A 80 -1.89 15.97 4.04
N ASN A 81 -1.71 14.92 4.81
CA ASN A 81 -2.53 14.57 5.99
C ASN A 81 -4.00 14.25 5.65
N ARG A 82 -4.34 14.04 4.38
CA ARG A 82 -5.72 13.79 3.98
C ARG A 82 -5.92 12.62 3.03
N ARG A 83 -5.17 12.58 1.92
CA ARG A 83 -5.41 11.54 0.90
C ARG A 83 -4.14 11.22 0.14
N LEU A 84 -3.96 9.94 -0.09
CA LEU A 84 -2.87 9.41 -0.88
C LEU A 84 -3.48 8.42 -1.87
N ALA A 85 -3.33 8.67 -3.17
CA ALA A 85 -3.83 7.74 -4.18
C ALA A 85 -2.71 7.38 -5.14
N HIS A 86 -2.66 6.11 -5.57
CA HIS A 86 -1.67 5.67 -6.53
C HIS A 86 -2.19 4.49 -7.33
N SER A 87 -1.61 4.28 -8.52
CA SER A 87 -1.80 3.05 -9.26
C SER A 87 -0.97 1.93 -8.59
N MET A 88 -1.33 0.69 -8.85
CA MET A 88 -0.59 -0.45 -8.31
C MET A 88 -0.62 -1.60 -9.29
N SER A 89 0.51 -1.83 -9.94
CA SER A 89 0.74 -3.01 -10.77
C SER A 89 1.41 -4.08 -9.91
N TYR A 90 1.26 -5.33 -10.28
CA TYR A 90 1.78 -6.48 -9.53
C TYR A 90 2.47 -7.45 -10.46
N SER A 91 3.57 -8.05 -9.99
CA SER A 91 4.25 -9.12 -10.69
C SER A 91 5.05 -9.97 -9.70
N GLN A 92 5.43 -11.17 -10.13
CA GLN A 92 6.39 -12.00 -9.41
C GLN A 92 7.73 -12.04 -10.16
N ASP A 93 7.88 -11.26 -11.22
CA ASP A 93 9.07 -11.21 -12.06
C ASP A 93 9.86 -9.94 -11.73
N GLU A 94 11.09 -10.12 -11.26
CA GLU A 94 11.96 -9.01 -10.90
C GLU A 94 12.24 -8.07 -12.08
N LEU A 95 12.36 -8.61 -13.28
CA LEU A 95 12.62 -7.79 -14.46
C LEU A 95 11.46 -6.84 -14.75
N GLU A 96 10.22 -7.29 -14.54
CA GLU A 96 9.06 -6.43 -14.70
C GLU A 96 9.06 -5.33 -13.63
N PHE A 97 9.45 -5.66 -12.41
CA PHE A 97 9.56 -4.68 -11.33
C PHE A 97 10.61 -3.62 -11.65
N ILE A 98 11.77 -4.03 -12.17
CA ILE A 98 12.84 -3.11 -12.53
C ILE A 98 12.39 -2.19 -13.67
N ALA A 99 11.68 -2.73 -14.64
CA ALA A 99 11.19 -1.97 -15.80
C ALA A 99 10.15 -0.93 -15.40
N ARG A 100 9.30 -1.21 -14.40
CA ARG A 100 8.25 -0.29 -13.90
C ARG A 100 7.41 0.30 -15.03
N ASP A 101 6.88 -0.58 -15.89
CA ASP A 101 6.07 -0.17 -17.02
C ASP A 101 4.80 0.52 -16.52
N ASP A 102 4.65 1.80 -16.87
CA ASP A 102 3.47 2.58 -16.47
C ASP A 102 2.20 2.13 -17.20
N ASP A 103 2.32 1.39 -18.30
CA ASP A 103 1.19 0.88 -19.06
C ASP A 103 0.80 -0.54 -18.65
N ALA A 104 1.50 -1.13 -17.68
CA ALA A 104 1.14 -2.45 -17.17
C ALA A 104 -0.26 -2.39 -16.53
N PRO A 105 -1.01 -3.51 -16.57
CA PRO A 105 -2.31 -3.55 -15.88
C PRO A 105 -2.15 -3.14 -14.42
N ALA A 106 -3.07 -2.33 -13.93
CA ALA A 106 -2.95 -1.77 -12.59
C ALA A 106 -4.31 -1.65 -11.91
N HIS A 107 -4.28 -1.82 -10.59
CA HIS A 107 -5.37 -1.39 -9.72
C HIS A 107 -5.13 0.05 -9.30
N ARG A 108 -6.10 0.64 -8.64
CA ARG A 108 -5.96 1.95 -8.01
C ARG A 108 -6.18 1.81 -6.52
N VAL A 109 -5.33 2.44 -5.75
CA VAL A 109 -5.40 2.45 -4.29
C VAL A 109 -5.66 3.88 -3.84
N VAL A 110 -6.58 4.04 -2.90
CA VAL A 110 -6.86 5.33 -2.27
C VAL A 110 -6.78 5.15 -0.76
N VAL A 111 -5.94 5.94 -0.12
CA VAL A 111 -5.81 5.93 1.34
C VAL A 111 -6.28 7.28 1.85
N ASP A 112 -7.31 7.26 2.67
CA ASP A 112 -7.87 8.47 3.28
C ASP A 112 -7.51 8.53 4.75
N PHE A 113 -7.13 9.71 5.23
CA PHE A 113 -6.72 9.97 6.61
C PHE A 113 -7.69 10.96 7.24
N THR A 114 -8.28 10.59 8.37
CA THR A 114 -9.22 11.45 9.10
C THR A 114 -8.75 11.60 10.54
N PRO A 115 -8.37 12.82 10.98
CA PRO A 115 -7.98 13.05 12.38
C PRO A 115 -9.17 12.79 13.30
N THR A 116 -8.89 12.21 14.47
CA THR A 116 -9.88 11.93 15.51
C THR A 116 -9.31 12.35 16.86
N ASP A 117 -10.15 12.30 17.90
CA ASP A 117 -9.70 12.61 19.27
C ASP A 117 -8.65 11.60 19.76
N LEU A 118 -8.67 10.37 19.27
CA LEU A 118 -7.71 9.32 19.66
C LEU A 118 -6.47 9.33 18.76
N GLY A 119 -6.57 9.84 17.55
CA GLY A 119 -5.46 9.81 16.60
C GLY A 119 -5.92 9.98 15.17
N THR A 120 -5.95 8.88 14.40
CA THR A 120 -6.28 8.95 12.97
C THR A 120 -7.04 7.70 12.54
N VAL A 121 -8.14 7.89 11.82
CA VAL A 121 -8.78 6.80 11.07
C VAL A 121 -8.14 6.75 9.69
N VAL A 122 -7.65 5.57 9.31
CA VAL A 122 -7.09 5.30 7.99
C VAL A 122 -8.01 4.37 7.25
N ARG A 123 -8.43 4.76 6.05
CA ARG A 123 -9.26 3.92 5.17
C ARG A 123 -8.49 3.65 3.88
N TYR A 124 -8.20 2.38 3.64
CA TYR A 124 -7.52 1.90 2.43
C TYR A 124 -8.57 1.27 1.53
N THR A 125 -8.73 1.79 0.32
CA THR A 125 -9.68 1.27 -0.66
C THR A 125 -8.94 0.84 -1.92
N GLN A 126 -9.25 -0.35 -2.43
CA GLN A 126 -8.66 -0.84 -3.66
C GLN A 126 -9.73 -0.93 -4.75
N PHE A 127 -9.42 -0.40 -5.93
CA PHE A 127 -10.29 -0.38 -7.09
C PHE A 127 -9.63 -1.16 -8.23
N GLY A 128 -10.41 -1.87 -9.01
CA GLY A 128 -9.90 -2.59 -10.17
C GLY A 128 -10.81 -3.74 -10.55
N GLN A 129 -10.22 -4.79 -11.09
CA GLN A 129 -10.93 -6.00 -11.45
C GLN A 129 -10.23 -7.19 -10.83
N MET A 130 -11.00 -8.08 -10.24
CA MET A 130 -10.49 -9.25 -9.55
C MET A 130 -11.59 -10.30 -9.51
N PRO A 131 -11.26 -11.60 -9.64
CA PRO A 131 -12.27 -12.65 -9.43
C PRO A 131 -12.90 -12.52 -8.06
N GLU A 132 -14.22 -12.66 -7.99
CA GLU A 132 -15.00 -12.46 -6.78
C GLU A 132 -14.46 -13.29 -5.62
N GLU A 133 -14.04 -14.52 -5.88
CA GLU A 133 -13.53 -15.43 -4.85
C GLU A 133 -12.18 -15.01 -4.27
N GLN A 134 -11.48 -14.04 -4.88
CA GLN A 134 -10.19 -13.54 -4.38
C GLN A 134 -10.33 -12.29 -3.53
N ILE A 135 -11.46 -11.60 -3.60
CA ILE A 135 -11.62 -10.29 -2.97
C ILE A 135 -11.46 -10.37 -1.45
N GLU A 136 -12.14 -11.32 -0.82
CA GLU A 136 -12.08 -11.44 0.64
C GLU A 136 -10.68 -11.80 1.13
N ALA A 137 -9.99 -12.71 0.44
CA ALA A 137 -8.62 -13.08 0.81
C ALA A 137 -7.68 -11.87 0.68
N THR A 138 -7.87 -11.05 -0.35
CA THR A 138 -7.07 -9.84 -0.55
C THR A 138 -7.35 -8.81 0.57
N ARG A 139 -8.62 -8.63 0.93
CA ARG A 139 -9.00 -7.74 2.04
C ARG A 139 -8.36 -8.21 3.36
N MET A 140 -8.39 -9.51 3.64
CA MET A 140 -7.79 -10.07 4.84
C MET A 140 -6.27 -9.86 4.85
N GLY A 141 -5.63 -9.99 3.69
CA GLY A 141 -4.21 -9.70 3.55
C GLY A 141 -3.90 -8.25 3.92
N MET A 142 -4.71 -7.30 3.45
CA MET A 142 -4.51 -5.89 3.77
C MET A 142 -4.76 -5.60 5.25
N THR A 143 -5.67 -6.34 5.89
CA THR A 143 -5.86 -6.24 7.34
C THR A 143 -4.56 -6.60 8.08
N SER A 144 -3.83 -7.61 7.59
CA SER A 144 -2.53 -7.99 8.16
C SER A 144 -1.49 -6.88 8.00
N TYR A 145 -1.51 -6.16 6.86
CA TYR A 145 -0.66 -4.97 6.69
C TYR A 145 -0.98 -3.91 7.75
N PHE A 146 -2.26 -3.72 8.07
CA PHE A 146 -2.68 -2.77 9.11
C PHE A 146 -2.19 -3.22 10.49
N ASP A 147 -2.16 -4.53 10.74
CA ASP A 147 -1.57 -5.06 11.97
C ASP A 147 -0.09 -4.71 12.07
N SER A 148 0.64 -4.81 10.97
CA SER A 148 2.06 -4.43 10.93
C SER A 148 2.24 -2.95 11.18
N LEU A 149 1.38 -2.11 10.60
CA LEU A 149 1.41 -0.67 10.81
C LEU A 149 1.16 -0.32 12.27
N GLU A 150 0.17 -0.97 12.89
CA GLU A 150 -0.14 -0.71 14.29
C GLU A 150 1.05 -1.08 15.19
N ALA A 151 1.69 -2.21 14.94
CA ALA A 151 2.87 -2.62 15.69
C ALA A 151 4.04 -1.63 15.48
N PHE A 152 4.21 -1.13 14.27
CA PHE A 152 5.27 -0.18 13.95
C PHE A 152 5.07 1.15 14.68
N LEU A 153 3.84 1.58 14.84
CA LEU A 153 3.50 2.87 15.48
C LEU A 153 3.44 2.77 17.01
N ALA A 154 3.45 1.57 17.55
CA ALA A 154 3.34 1.37 19.00
C ALA A 154 4.60 1.82 19.74
#